data_c3b8bff485e0ab5eb17e5dfde59c1853
#
_entry.id   c3b8bff485e0ab5eb17e5dfde59c1853
#
_cell.length_a   1.000
_cell.length_b   1.000
_cell.length_c   1.000
_cell.angle_alpha   90.00
_cell.angle_beta   90.00
_cell.angle_gamma   90.00
#
_symmetry.space_group_name_H-M   'P 1'
#
loop_
_entity.id
_entity.type
_entity.pdbx_description
1 polymer ?
#
loop_
_entity_poly.entity_id
_entity_poly.type
_entity_poly.pdbx_seq_one_letter_code
_entity_poly.pdbx_strand_id
1 'polypeptide(L)'
;GKRWAFFPSASVAWRISKENFMSDLTFLDDMKIRASIGLLGNDDVSPYAFLSTYNLMDGNKNAYQTILNGKVMQALRASVIANPTLTWENTLTYNAGFDFTMWNGLLGMEFDAFYNYTYDILTAMGGDYPPSMGGYYYTYANYNKVDSKGVEITVSHRNKLNLAGKPFSYGASFNLTFARNRYLRYPDSPNTVEWRKRTGRSVDASVVWVAEGLFRSEEEIDNSAWYGTRPNVGDIKYKDLNGDGKIDEDDRTRVGRGNRPELTYGLNLNCAWNGFDLSAQFTGGALFDVSLTGTYYNGYDDNTVWTQAFKEGANSPLYLVQNAYTTENPNGTFPRLTLGNQGHGGDNGLASTFWLRNGRYLRLKSAQLGYTFPKKWMSPVGIQNLRIYVEGSNLFTISGLPDGIDPESPGVKTDIILNNAQSWAV
;
A
#
# COMPACT_ATOMS: atom_id res chain seq x y z
N GLY A 1 -26.42 20.35 8.06
CA GLY A 1 -26.05 18.94 7.89
C GLY A 1 -27.03 18.01 8.62
N LYS A 2 -27.19 16.82 8.14
CA LYS A 2 -28.04 15.79 8.78
C LYS A 2 -27.26 15.18 9.94
N ARG A 3 -27.73 15.31 11.17
CA ARG A 3 -27.11 14.73 12.39
C ARG A 3 -27.44 13.25 12.59
N TRP A 4 -28.51 12.76 11.98
CA TRP A 4 -29.00 11.41 12.11
C TRP A 4 -29.13 10.79 10.74
N ALA A 5 -28.72 9.54 10.62
CA ALA A 5 -28.90 8.73 9.43
C ALA A 5 -29.28 7.29 9.82
N PHE A 6 -29.92 6.58 8.90
CA PHE A 6 -30.35 5.21 9.09
C PHE A 6 -29.51 4.29 8.20
N PHE A 7 -28.87 3.27 8.79
CA PHE A 7 -27.96 2.36 8.12
C PHE A 7 -28.47 0.91 8.25
N PRO A 8 -29.41 0.49 7.39
CA PRO A 8 -29.97 -0.85 7.44
C PRO A 8 -28.98 -1.89 6.92
N SER A 9 -29.09 -3.10 7.48
CA SER A 9 -28.40 -4.28 6.96
C SER A 9 -29.31 -5.50 7.03
N ALA A 10 -29.09 -6.43 6.09
CA ALA A 10 -29.76 -7.71 6.06
C ALA A 10 -28.76 -8.81 5.68
N SER A 11 -28.92 -9.97 6.30
CA SER A 11 -28.11 -11.14 5.97
C SER A 11 -28.94 -12.40 5.98
N VAL A 12 -28.57 -13.36 5.14
CA VAL A 12 -29.15 -14.68 5.07
C VAL A 12 -28.04 -15.72 5.03
N ALA A 13 -28.25 -16.82 5.72
CA ALA A 13 -27.38 -17.98 5.67
C ALA A 13 -28.21 -19.25 5.54
N TRP A 14 -27.81 -20.09 4.62
CA TRP A 14 -28.49 -21.38 4.38
C TRP A 14 -27.49 -22.52 4.55
N ARG A 15 -27.74 -23.36 5.52
CA ARG A 15 -26.95 -24.55 5.82
C ARG A 15 -27.43 -25.71 4.93
N ILE A 16 -27.01 -25.66 3.66
CA ILE A 16 -27.49 -26.57 2.62
C ILE A 16 -27.15 -28.03 2.89
N SER A 17 -26.08 -28.33 3.63
CA SER A 17 -25.71 -29.68 4.05
C SER A 17 -26.71 -30.38 4.94
N LYS A 18 -27.70 -29.65 5.51
CA LYS A 18 -28.76 -30.22 6.35
C LYS A 18 -30.05 -30.50 5.59
N GLU A 19 -30.05 -30.20 4.29
CA GLU A 19 -31.22 -30.47 3.45
C GLU A 19 -31.27 -31.94 2.99
N ASN A 20 -32.47 -32.47 2.86
CA ASN A 20 -32.68 -33.89 2.53
C ASN A 20 -32.02 -34.28 1.19
N PHE A 21 -31.98 -33.39 0.20
CA PHE A 21 -31.33 -33.64 -1.10
C PHE A 21 -29.81 -33.71 -1.04
N MET A 22 -29.19 -33.33 0.09
CA MET A 22 -27.74 -33.40 0.34
C MET A 22 -27.33 -34.60 1.18
N SER A 23 -28.31 -35.38 1.68
CA SER A 23 -28.09 -36.51 2.61
C SER A 23 -27.17 -37.61 2.06
N ASP A 24 -27.16 -37.78 0.74
CA ASP A 24 -26.37 -38.82 0.06
C ASP A 24 -24.89 -38.43 -0.12
N LEU A 25 -24.56 -37.16 0.14
CA LEU A 25 -23.17 -36.64 0.05
C LEU A 25 -22.43 -36.86 1.36
N THR A 26 -22.14 -38.11 1.67
CA THR A 26 -21.51 -38.52 2.95
C THR A 26 -20.10 -37.99 3.16
N PHE A 27 -19.44 -37.49 2.13
CA PHE A 27 -18.13 -36.85 2.21
C PHE A 27 -18.20 -35.41 2.70
N LEU A 28 -19.38 -34.79 2.67
CA LEU A 28 -19.60 -33.40 3.05
C LEU A 28 -20.12 -33.34 4.50
N ASP A 29 -19.28 -32.88 5.41
CA ASP A 29 -19.63 -32.76 6.84
C ASP A 29 -20.54 -31.57 7.09
N ASP A 30 -20.21 -30.41 6.51
CA ASP A 30 -20.99 -29.20 6.57
C ASP A 30 -20.79 -28.33 5.32
N MET A 31 -21.87 -27.66 4.94
CA MET A 31 -21.83 -26.63 3.89
C MET A 31 -22.87 -25.55 4.16
N LYS A 32 -22.41 -24.31 4.14
CA LYS A 32 -23.25 -23.14 4.36
C LYS A 32 -22.98 -22.11 3.27
N ILE A 33 -24.05 -21.58 2.69
CA ILE A 33 -24.02 -20.44 1.77
C ILE A 33 -24.54 -19.22 2.53
N ARG A 34 -23.93 -18.07 2.31
CA ARG A 34 -24.30 -16.81 2.97
C ARG A 34 -24.30 -15.65 2.00
N ALA A 35 -25.19 -14.71 2.24
CA ALA A 35 -25.23 -13.45 1.52
C ALA A 35 -25.65 -12.32 2.47
N SER A 36 -25.08 -11.16 2.27
CA SER A 36 -25.45 -9.97 3.03
C SER A 36 -25.40 -8.71 2.17
N ILE A 37 -26.23 -7.76 2.55
CA ILE A 37 -26.24 -6.40 2.05
C ILE A 37 -26.32 -5.45 3.23
N GLY A 38 -25.55 -4.38 3.25
CA GLY A 38 -25.56 -3.40 4.33
C GLY A 38 -25.20 -2.01 3.83
N LEU A 39 -25.86 -1.02 4.40
CA LEU A 39 -25.50 0.37 4.26
C LEU A 39 -24.73 0.80 5.51
N LEU A 40 -23.56 1.39 5.34
CA LEU A 40 -22.71 1.95 6.38
C LEU A 40 -22.58 3.44 6.17
N GLY A 41 -22.48 4.21 7.23
CA GLY A 41 -22.24 5.64 7.19
C GLY A 41 -20.94 6.02 7.88
N ASN A 42 -20.28 7.05 7.35
CA ASN A 42 -19.11 7.66 7.96
C ASN A 42 -19.34 9.17 8.07
N ASP A 43 -19.13 9.73 9.28
CA ASP A 43 -19.24 11.14 9.57
C ASP A 43 -17.90 11.77 9.99
N ASP A 44 -16.79 11.13 9.66
CA ASP A 44 -15.44 11.62 9.95
C ASP A 44 -15.13 12.85 9.09
N VAL A 45 -15.62 13.99 9.55
CA VAL A 45 -15.43 15.31 8.95
C VAL A 45 -14.89 16.26 10.00
N SER A 46 -14.10 17.25 9.54
CA SER A 46 -13.61 18.29 10.45
C SER A 46 -14.78 18.98 11.16
N PRO A 47 -14.68 19.24 12.47
CA PRO A 47 -15.70 19.98 13.20
C PRO A 47 -16.04 21.29 12.51
N TYR A 48 -17.35 21.63 12.46
CA TYR A 48 -17.84 22.87 11.87
C TYR A 48 -17.61 23.04 10.36
N ALA A 49 -17.27 21.98 9.61
CA ALA A 49 -17.04 22.04 8.14
C ALA A 49 -18.24 22.58 7.34
N PHE A 50 -19.45 22.60 7.94
CA PHE A 50 -20.66 23.15 7.35
C PHE A 50 -20.83 24.66 7.59
N LEU A 51 -19.93 25.31 8.34
CA LEU A 51 -19.98 26.75 8.66
C LEU A 51 -18.90 27.51 7.88
N SER A 52 -19.18 28.78 7.61
CA SER A 52 -18.13 29.73 7.22
C SER A 52 -17.23 30.00 8.42
N THR A 53 -15.95 29.80 8.25
CA THR A 53 -14.93 30.11 9.24
C THR A 53 -14.12 31.34 8.82
N TYR A 54 -13.66 32.09 9.81
CA TYR A 54 -12.84 33.26 9.59
C TYR A 54 -11.52 33.09 10.35
N ASN A 55 -10.44 33.35 9.67
CA ASN A 55 -9.12 33.37 10.28
C ASN A 55 -8.73 34.81 10.59
N LEU A 56 -8.37 35.06 11.84
CA LEU A 56 -7.68 36.31 12.22
C LEU A 56 -6.23 36.17 11.71
N MET A 57 -5.83 37.09 10.85
CA MET A 57 -4.48 37.03 10.27
C MET A 57 -3.48 37.54 11.29
N ASP A 58 -2.63 36.62 11.76
CA ASP A 58 -1.53 36.91 12.68
C ASP A 58 -0.44 37.73 11.97
N GLY A 59 0.06 38.73 12.66
CA GLY A 59 0.93 39.80 12.13
C GLY A 59 2.28 39.39 11.55
N ASN A 60 2.63 38.09 11.58
CA ASN A 60 3.89 37.57 11.04
C ASN A 60 3.83 37.14 9.56
N LYS A 61 2.69 37.17 8.91
CA LYS A 61 2.57 36.84 7.48
C LYS A 61 2.03 38.09 6.74
N ASN A 62 2.93 38.83 6.15
CA ASN A 62 2.76 40.12 5.47
C ASN A 62 1.67 40.25 4.38
N ALA A 63 0.84 39.25 4.18
CA ALA A 63 -0.05 39.24 3.01
C ALA A 63 -1.44 39.87 3.24
N TYR A 64 -1.86 40.12 4.48
CA TYR A 64 -3.26 40.49 4.76
C TYR A 64 -3.43 41.48 5.92
N GLN A 65 -2.59 42.51 5.94
CA GLN A 65 -2.75 43.64 6.82
C GLN A 65 -3.48 44.76 6.08
N THR A 66 -4.33 45.48 6.77
CA THR A 66 -4.94 46.71 6.25
C THR A 66 -4.42 47.91 7.05
N ILE A 67 -4.32 49.03 6.41
CA ILE A 67 -3.99 50.31 7.09
C ILE A 67 -5.29 51.05 7.34
N LEU A 68 -5.64 51.22 8.59
CA LEU A 68 -6.79 52.06 9.00
C LEU A 68 -6.30 53.20 9.89
N ASN A 69 -6.59 54.45 9.50
CA ASN A 69 -6.14 55.64 10.22
C ASN A 69 -4.61 55.67 10.47
N GLY A 70 -3.81 55.31 9.46
CA GLY A 70 -2.35 55.29 9.56
C GLY A 70 -1.75 54.18 10.44
N LYS A 71 -2.57 53.28 10.96
CA LYS A 71 -2.11 52.12 11.76
C LYS A 71 -2.33 50.80 11.00
N VAL A 72 -1.37 49.94 11.09
CA VAL A 72 -1.49 48.56 10.57
C VAL A 72 -2.44 47.80 11.48
N MET A 73 -3.53 47.29 10.90
CA MET A 73 -4.55 46.50 11.59
C MET A 73 -4.56 45.06 11.06
N GLN A 74 -4.84 44.12 11.95
CA GLN A 74 -5.07 42.74 11.55
C GLN A 74 -6.35 42.63 10.72
N ALA A 75 -6.25 41.90 9.61
CA ALA A 75 -7.40 41.64 8.75
C ALA A 75 -8.09 40.34 9.11
N LEU A 76 -9.39 40.28 8.91
CA LEU A 76 -10.20 39.08 9.02
C LEU A 76 -10.42 38.53 7.62
N ARG A 77 -10.18 37.22 7.44
CA ARG A 77 -10.37 36.56 6.16
C ARG A 77 -11.27 35.33 6.31
N ALA A 78 -12.24 35.19 5.42
CA ALA A 78 -12.98 33.96 5.28
C ALA A 78 -12.04 32.83 4.79
N SER A 79 -12.03 31.71 5.49
CA SER A 79 -11.13 30.59 5.15
C SER A 79 -11.78 29.56 4.23
N VAL A 80 -13.11 29.38 4.35
CA VAL A 80 -13.88 28.41 3.54
C VAL A 80 -15.27 28.93 3.23
N ILE A 81 -15.83 28.53 2.11
CA ILE A 81 -17.23 28.74 1.79
C ILE A 81 -18.05 27.64 2.49
N ALA A 82 -19.07 28.04 3.23
CA ALA A 82 -19.97 27.14 3.93
C ALA A 82 -20.71 26.21 2.96
N ASN A 83 -20.80 24.94 3.31
CA ASN A 83 -21.70 24.01 2.63
C ASN A 83 -22.75 23.47 3.62
N PRO A 84 -23.96 24.05 3.64
CA PRO A 84 -25.02 23.61 4.56
C PRO A 84 -25.61 22.23 4.19
N THR A 85 -25.31 21.71 3.00
CA THR A 85 -25.85 20.44 2.48
C THR A 85 -24.98 19.24 2.82
N LEU A 86 -23.87 19.41 3.56
CA LEU A 86 -23.02 18.30 3.97
C LEU A 86 -23.82 17.18 4.64
N THR A 87 -23.56 15.97 4.20
CA THR A 87 -24.18 14.74 4.70
C THR A 87 -23.12 13.66 4.95
N TRP A 88 -23.56 12.54 5.50
CA TRP A 88 -22.76 11.36 5.72
C TRP A 88 -22.18 10.80 4.40
N GLU A 89 -20.99 10.30 4.47
CA GLU A 89 -20.47 9.39 3.45
C GLU A 89 -21.16 8.03 3.62
N ASN A 90 -21.52 7.39 2.53
CA ASN A 90 -22.27 6.15 2.54
C ASN A 90 -21.49 5.03 1.83
N THR A 91 -21.47 3.84 2.41
CA THR A 91 -20.92 2.65 1.79
C THR A 91 -21.97 1.57 1.73
N LEU A 92 -22.38 1.20 0.52
CA LEU A 92 -23.23 0.06 0.27
C LEU A 92 -22.35 -1.17 0.02
N THR A 93 -22.46 -2.15 0.90
CA THR A 93 -21.66 -3.38 0.88
C THR A 93 -22.54 -4.55 0.47
N TYR A 94 -22.05 -5.33 -0.49
CA TYR A 94 -22.58 -6.65 -0.86
C TYR A 94 -21.51 -7.68 -0.54
N ASN A 95 -21.90 -8.78 0.09
CA ASN A 95 -21.05 -9.92 0.33
C ASN A 95 -21.80 -11.20 0.01
N ALA A 96 -21.14 -12.14 -0.66
CA ALA A 96 -21.64 -13.49 -0.87
C ALA A 96 -20.51 -14.49 -0.66
N GLY A 97 -20.79 -15.56 0.07
CA GLY A 97 -19.77 -16.53 0.38
C GLY A 97 -20.33 -17.91 0.66
N PHE A 98 -19.43 -18.86 0.76
CA PHE A 98 -19.74 -20.20 1.21
C PHE A 98 -18.62 -20.76 2.08
N ASP A 99 -19.02 -21.60 3.02
CA ASP A 99 -18.12 -22.35 3.89
C ASP A 99 -18.43 -23.83 3.71
N PHE A 100 -17.41 -24.67 3.62
CA PHE A 100 -17.61 -26.11 3.68
C PHE A 100 -16.53 -26.84 4.46
N THR A 101 -16.87 -27.99 4.99
CA THR A 101 -15.96 -28.92 5.63
C THR A 101 -16.26 -30.34 5.08
N MET A 102 -15.22 -31.08 4.75
CA MET A 102 -15.32 -32.40 4.14
C MET A 102 -14.41 -33.43 4.81
N TRP A 103 -14.80 -34.70 4.65
CA TRP A 103 -14.04 -35.89 5.08
C TRP A 103 -13.70 -35.87 6.57
N ASN A 104 -14.69 -35.64 7.44
CA ASN A 104 -14.55 -35.55 8.90
C ASN A 104 -13.56 -34.45 9.33
N GLY A 105 -13.65 -33.29 8.69
CA GLY A 105 -12.82 -32.12 8.98
C GLY A 105 -11.41 -32.19 8.42
N LEU A 106 -11.15 -33.11 7.48
CA LEU A 106 -9.86 -33.21 6.80
C LEU A 106 -9.59 -31.97 5.94
N LEU A 107 -10.60 -31.48 5.22
CA LEU A 107 -10.53 -30.28 4.39
C LEU A 107 -11.63 -29.31 4.78
N GLY A 108 -11.26 -28.06 5.00
CA GLY A 108 -12.17 -26.94 5.17
C GLY A 108 -11.84 -25.82 4.18
N MET A 109 -12.86 -25.13 3.68
CA MET A 109 -12.70 -23.94 2.84
C MET A 109 -13.76 -22.91 3.21
N GLU A 110 -13.31 -21.65 3.25
CA GLU A 110 -14.15 -20.47 3.35
C GLU A 110 -13.86 -19.58 2.14
N PHE A 111 -14.89 -19.09 1.50
CA PHE A 111 -14.80 -18.20 0.35
C PHE A 111 -15.79 -17.06 0.51
N ASP A 112 -15.32 -15.83 0.32
CA ASP A 112 -16.13 -14.64 0.25
C ASP A 112 -15.78 -13.82 -1.01
N ALA A 113 -16.82 -13.28 -1.63
CA ALA A 113 -16.71 -12.25 -2.65
C ALA A 113 -17.47 -11.02 -2.17
N PHE A 114 -16.84 -9.86 -2.24
CA PHE A 114 -17.44 -8.62 -1.81
C PHE A 114 -17.35 -7.52 -2.87
N TYR A 115 -18.33 -6.61 -2.80
CA TYR A 115 -18.37 -5.38 -3.56
C TYR A 115 -18.84 -4.25 -2.65
N ASN A 116 -17.99 -3.24 -2.48
CA ASN A 116 -18.26 -2.03 -1.70
C ASN A 116 -18.39 -0.85 -2.65
N TYR A 117 -19.52 -0.15 -2.58
CA TYR A 117 -19.77 1.07 -3.32
C TYR A 117 -19.89 2.23 -2.34
N THR A 118 -18.84 3.05 -2.26
CA THR A 118 -18.80 4.24 -1.41
C THR A 118 -19.14 5.47 -2.24
N TYR A 119 -20.11 6.23 -1.79
CA TYR A 119 -20.62 7.42 -2.47
C TYR A 119 -20.84 8.56 -1.48
N ASP A 120 -21.04 9.76 -2.00
CA ASP A 120 -21.12 10.98 -1.22
C ASP A 120 -19.86 11.23 -0.38
N ILE A 121 -18.69 10.79 -0.87
CA ILE A 121 -17.42 11.00 -0.20
C ILE A 121 -17.11 12.50 -0.21
N LEU A 122 -16.75 13.02 0.97
CA LEU A 122 -16.42 14.42 1.15
C LEU A 122 -15.15 14.80 0.39
N THR A 123 -15.27 15.80 -0.46
CA THR A 123 -14.19 16.21 -1.37
C THR A 123 -14.08 17.73 -1.41
N ALA A 124 -12.84 18.23 -1.43
CA ALA A 124 -12.58 19.63 -1.68
C ALA A 124 -12.76 19.96 -3.18
N MET A 125 -13.59 20.94 -3.48
CA MET A 125 -14.00 21.34 -4.84
C MET A 125 -13.26 22.61 -5.30
N GLY A 126 -12.00 22.77 -4.95
CA GLY A 126 -11.24 24.01 -5.17
C GLY A 126 -11.06 24.43 -6.64
N GLY A 127 -11.21 23.49 -7.59
CA GLY A 127 -11.05 23.76 -9.03
C GLY A 127 -12.29 24.34 -9.72
N ASP A 128 -13.44 24.36 -9.05
CA ASP A 128 -14.72 24.76 -9.65
C ASP A 128 -15.02 26.27 -9.50
N TYR A 129 -14.12 27.00 -8.83
CA TYR A 129 -14.30 28.42 -8.60
C TYR A 129 -13.49 29.26 -9.58
N PRO A 130 -14.07 30.36 -10.11
CA PRO A 130 -13.35 31.26 -10.97
C PRO A 130 -12.19 31.93 -10.22
N PRO A 131 -11.05 32.19 -10.88
CA PRO A 131 -9.88 32.83 -10.27
C PRO A 131 -10.18 34.18 -9.58
N SER A 132 -11.23 34.87 -10.02
CA SER A 132 -11.68 36.12 -9.42
C SER A 132 -12.15 36.00 -7.96
N MET A 133 -12.50 34.79 -7.51
CA MET A 133 -12.81 34.52 -6.09
C MET A 133 -11.55 34.37 -5.22
N GLY A 134 -10.36 34.48 -5.82
CA GLY A 134 -9.07 34.35 -5.15
C GLY A 134 -8.90 32.90 -4.63
N GLY A 135 -8.05 32.08 -5.17
CA GLY A 135 -7.85 30.62 -4.92
C GLY A 135 -7.69 30.15 -3.48
N TYR A 136 -8.32 30.81 -2.53
CA TYR A 136 -8.22 30.58 -1.09
C TYR A 136 -9.51 30.03 -0.46
N TYR A 137 -10.55 29.84 -1.24
CA TYR A 137 -11.83 29.34 -0.76
C TYR A 137 -12.01 27.90 -1.24
N TYR A 138 -12.10 26.96 -0.30
CA TYR A 138 -12.40 25.59 -0.60
C TYR A 138 -13.84 25.29 -0.16
N THR A 139 -14.65 24.81 -1.06
CA THR A 139 -15.92 24.19 -0.71
C THR A 139 -15.71 22.69 -0.61
N TYR A 140 -16.16 22.12 0.48
CA TYR A 140 -16.30 20.68 0.62
C TYR A 140 -17.68 20.27 0.14
N ALA A 141 -17.75 19.25 -0.68
CA ALA A 141 -19.01 18.67 -1.15
C ALA A 141 -18.95 17.15 -1.07
N ASN A 142 -20.11 16.53 -0.86
CA ASN A 142 -20.28 15.09 -0.97
C ASN A 142 -20.33 14.72 -2.47
N TYR A 143 -19.18 14.41 -3.07
CA TYR A 143 -19.05 14.32 -4.53
C TYR A 143 -18.46 13.01 -5.02
N ASN A 144 -17.34 12.57 -4.43
CA ASN A 144 -16.61 11.41 -4.94
C ASN A 144 -17.38 10.12 -4.78
N LYS A 145 -17.08 9.18 -5.68
CA LYS A 145 -17.56 7.80 -5.63
C LYS A 145 -16.40 6.87 -5.88
N VAL A 146 -16.32 5.82 -5.08
CA VAL A 146 -15.28 4.79 -5.14
C VAL A 146 -15.95 3.43 -5.09
N ASP A 147 -15.50 2.48 -5.90
CA ASP A 147 -15.80 1.08 -5.66
C ASP A 147 -14.55 0.33 -5.15
N SER A 148 -14.80 -0.69 -4.35
CA SER A 148 -13.80 -1.67 -3.95
C SER A 148 -14.42 -3.05 -4.07
N LYS A 149 -13.72 -3.97 -4.74
CA LYS A 149 -14.18 -5.34 -4.93
C LYS A 149 -13.06 -6.32 -4.68
N GLY A 150 -13.41 -7.49 -4.21
CA GLY A 150 -12.39 -8.48 -3.90
C GLY A 150 -12.98 -9.84 -3.59
N VAL A 151 -12.03 -10.73 -3.29
CA VAL A 151 -12.31 -12.09 -2.82
C VAL A 151 -11.40 -12.43 -1.66
N GLU A 152 -11.91 -13.24 -0.76
CA GLU A 152 -11.19 -13.81 0.37
C GLU A 152 -11.35 -15.32 0.34
N ILE A 153 -10.25 -16.04 0.51
CA ILE A 153 -10.20 -17.49 0.46
C ILE A 153 -9.40 -17.99 1.65
N THR A 154 -9.96 -18.90 2.41
CA THR A 154 -9.22 -19.68 3.42
C THR A 154 -9.40 -21.15 3.12
N VAL A 155 -8.29 -21.88 2.99
CA VAL A 155 -8.29 -23.35 2.85
C VAL A 155 -7.52 -23.94 4.01
N SER A 156 -8.12 -24.90 4.70
CA SER A 156 -7.48 -25.59 5.81
C SER A 156 -7.48 -27.11 5.56
N HIS A 157 -6.37 -27.73 5.82
CA HIS A 157 -6.22 -29.18 5.77
C HIS A 157 -5.59 -29.67 7.07
N ARG A 158 -6.15 -30.70 7.69
CA ARG A 158 -5.60 -31.32 8.89
C ARG A 158 -5.86 -32.82 8.89
N ASN A 159 -4.84 -33.57 9.28
CA ASN A 159 -4.96 -35.02 9.33
C ASN A 159 -4.15 -35.60 10.49
N LYS A 160 -4.52 -36.83 10.87
CA LYS A 160 -3.78 -37.65 11.83
C LYS A 160 -3.56 -39.04 11.24
N LEU A 161 -2.31 -39.45 11.21
CA LEU A 161 -1.87 -40.72 10.67
C LEU A 161 -1.08 -41.49 11.75
N ASN A 162 -0.90 -42.76 11.54
CA ASN A 162 0.02 -43.57 12.37
C ASN A 162 1.34 -43.74 11.60
N LEU A 163 2.42 -43.15 12.10
CA LEU A 163 3.76 -43.24 11.51
C LEU A 163 4.68 -43.98 12.47
N ALA A 164 5.21 -45.12 12.02
CA ALA A 164 6.08 -45.98 12.83
C ALA A 164 5.49 -46.31 14.23
N GLY A 165 4.22 -46.65 14.29
CA GLY A 165 3.52 -46.97 15.54
C GLY A 165 3.22 -45.82 16.48
N LYS A 166 3.45 -44.57 16.04
CA LYS A 166 3.20 -43.34 16.79
C LYS A 166 2.24 -42.43 16.03
N PRO A 167 1.37 -41.70 16.74
CA PRO A 167 0.50 -40.72 16.09
C PRO A 167 1.33 -39.56 15.50
N PHE A 168 1.12 -39.31 14.20
CA PHE A 168 1.62 -38.16 13.47
C PHE A 168 0.44 -37.27 13.11
N SER A 169 0.44 -36.04 13.54
CA SER A 169 -0.57 -35.04 13.18
C SER A 169 0.08 -33.93 12.35
N TYR A 170 -0.62 -33.48 11.31
CA TYR A 170 -0.18 -32.34 10.52
C TYR A 170 -1.37 -31.49 10.08
N GLY A 171 -1.09 -30.22 9.84
CA GLY A 171 -2.06 -29.25 9.35
C GLY A 171 -1.39 -28.21 8.46
N ALA A 172 -2.16 -27.73 7.51
CA ALA A 172 -1.85 -26.59 6.68
C ALA A 172 -3.06 -25.69 6.59
N SER A 173 -2.85 -24.38 6.69
CA SER A 173 -3.89 -23.38 6.45
C SER A 173 -3.33 -22.30 5.54
N PHE A 174 -3.98 -22.11 4.40
CA PHE A 174 -3.68 -21.07 3.42
C PHE A 174 -4.80 -20.05 3.42
N ASN A 175 -4.46 -18.76 3.48
CA ASN A 175 -5.37 -17.65 3.31
C ASN A 175 -4.88 -16.73 2.18
N LEU A 176 -5.83 -16.16 1.46
CA LEU A 176 -5.60 -15.21 0.38
C LEU A 176 -6.71 -14.17 0.39
N THR A 177 -6.31 -12.90 0.35
CA THR A 177 -7.23 -11.77 0.15
C THR A 177 -6.78 -10.99 -1.06
N PHE A 178 -7.69 -10.76 -1.99
CA PHE A 178 -7.52 -9.84 -3.10
C PHE A 178 -8.56 -8.75 -3.03
N ALA A 179 -8.12 -7.48 -3.06
CA ALA A 179 -9.00 -6.32 -3.07
C ALA A 179 -8.47 -5.24 -4.02
N ARG A 180 -9.34 -4.68 -4.82
CA ARG A 180 -9.00 -3.58 -5.74
C ARG A 180 -10.05 -2.48 -5.68
N ASN A 181 -9.58 -1.24 -5.55
CA ASN A 181 -10.39 -0.04 -5.55
C ASN A 181 -10.21 0.81 -6.82
N ARG A 182 -11.16 1.69 -7.10
CA ARG A 182 -11.03 2.73 -8.13
C ARG A 182 -12.01 3.88 -7.90
N TYR A 183 -11.64 5.06 -8.39
CA TYR A 183 -12.58 6.16 -8.49
C TYR A 183 -13.61 5.88 -9.60
N LEU A 184 -14.88 5.91 -9.25
CA LEU A 184 -15.98 5.94 -10.22
C LEU A 184 -16.35 7.37 -10.61
N ARG A 185 -16.14 8.31 -9.69
CA ARG A 185 -16.36 9.74 -9.88
C ARG A 185 -15.35 10.52 -9.06
N TYR A 186 -14.70 11.49 -9.70
CA TYR A 186 -13.78 12.45 -9.08
C TYR A 186 -13.92 13.80 -9.79
N PRO A 187 -13.74 14.96 -9.12
CA PRO A 187 -13.80 16.28 -9.76
C PRO A 187 -12.49 16.56 -10.52
N ASP A 188 -12.24 15.76 -11.56
CA ASP A 188 -11.13 16.05 -12.47
C ASP A 188 -11.42 17.35 -13.22
N SER A 189 -10.46 18.29 -13.22
CA SER A 189 -10.63 19.54 -13.95
C SER A 189 -10.86 19.27 -15.43
N PRO A 190 -11.74 20.04 -16.11
CA PRO A 190 -11.99 19.89 -17.57
C PRO A 190 -10.71 19.95 -18.40
N ASN A 191 -9.70 20.70 -17.95
CA ASN A 191 -8.41 20.87 -18.64
C ASN A 191 -7.40 19.79 -18.28
N THR A 192 -7.74 18.83 -17.42
CA THR A 192 -6.82 17.74 -17.06
C THR A 192 -6.69 16.78 -18.24
N VAL A 193 -5.45 16.54 -18.68
CA VAL A 193 -5.14 15.55 -19.71
C VAL A 193 -5.63 14.15 -19.30
N GLU A 194 -6.06 13.34 -20.27
CA GLU A 194 -6.78 12.08 -20.02
C GLU A 194 -5.97 11.11 -19.13
N TRP A 195 -4.67 11.02 -19.33
CA TRP A 195 -3.80 10.10 -18.57
C TRP A 195 -3.53 10.56 -17.12
N ARG A 196 -3.87 11.82 -16.76
CA ARG A 196 -3.79 12.33 -15.37
C ARG A 196 -5.12 12.22 -14.61
N LYS A 197 -6.25 12.02 -15.29
CA LYS A 197 -7.55 11.89 -14.62
C LYS A 197 -7.55 10.79 -13.58
N ARG A 198 -8.24 11.04 -12.47
CA ARG A 198 -8.42 10.05 -11.38
C ARG A 198 -9.59 9.12 -11.65
N THR A 199 -10.63 9.61 -12.30
CA THR A 199 -11.81 8.81 -12.64
C THR A 199 -11.41 7.58 -13.45
N GLY A 200 -11.85 6.40 -12.99
CA GLY A 200 -11.54 5.10 -13.59
C GLY A 200 -10.21 4.47 -13.15
N ARG A 201 -9.40 5.18 -12.36
CA ARG A 201 -8.09 4.70 -11.87
C ARG A 201 -8.15 4.28 -10.40
N SER A 202 -7.16 3.49 -9.96
CA SER A 202 -6.99 3.15 -8.54
C SER A 202 -6.86 4.42 -7.70
N VAL A 203 -7.45 4.41 -6.51
CA VAL A 203 -7.36 5.52 -5.54
C VAL A 203 -5.90 5.80 -5.18
N ASP A 204 -5.09 4.75 -5.08
CA ASP A 204 -3.69 4.80 -4.67
C ASP A 204 -2.70 4.91 -5.84
N ALA A 205 -3.17 5.06 -7.10
CA ALA A 205 -2.29 5.17 -8.26
C ALA A 205 -1.34 6.37 -8.14
N SER A 206 -0.05 6.12 -8.35
CA SER A 206 1.00 7.14 -8.33
C SER A 206 0.92 8.06 -9.54
N VAL A 207 1.17 9.35 -9.36
CA VAL A 207 1.30 10.33 -10.45
C VAL A 207 2.79 10.59 -10.68
N VAL A 208 3.29 10.11 -11.80
CA VAL A 208 4.73 10.06 -12.07
C VAL A 208 5.04 10.38 -13.54
N TRP A 209 6.28 10.77 -13.81
CA TRP A 209 6.81 10.79 -15.17
C TRP A 209 7.16 9.38 -15.65
N VAL A 210 7.01 9.13 -16.93
CA VAL A 210 7.40 7.87 -17.56
C VAL A 210 8.88 7.97 -17.95
N ALA A 211 9.73 7.13 -17.38
CA ALA A 211 11.13 7.04 -17.74
C ALA A 211 11.32 6.05 -18.91
N GLU A 212 12.12 6.45 -19.89
CA GLU A 212 12.53 5.62 -21.04
C GLU A 212 13.92 4.98 -20.86
N GLY A 213 14.63 5.34 -19.78
CA GLY A 213 15.96 4.88 -19.47
C GLY A 213 16.88 6.02 -19.04
N LEU A 214 18.15 5.91 -19.38
CA LEU A 214 19.15 6.95 -19.16
C LEU A 214 19.65 7.49 -20.50
N PHE A 215 19.93 8.78 -20.58
CA PHE A 215 20.62 9.35 -21.73
C PHE A 215 21.99 8.69 -21.91
N ARG A 216 22.31 8.23 -23.13
CA ARG A 216 23.54 7.51 -23.44
C ARG A 216 24.54 8.30 -24.27
N SER A 217 24.11 9.40 -24.92
CA SER A 217 24.96 10.27 -25.71
C SER A 217 24.45 11.70 -25.70
N GLU A 218 25.32 12.63 -26.02
CA GLU A 218 24.97 14.05 -26.23
C GLU A 218 23.99 14.22 -27.38
N GLU A 219 24.15 13.44 -28.48
CA GLU A 219 23.23 13.45 -29.61
C GLU A 219 21.81 13.04 -29.22
N GLU A 220 21.67 12.07 -28.32
CA GLU A 220 20.37 11.68 -27.81
C GLU A 220 19.73 12.82 -27.00
N ILE A 221 20.52 13.54 -26.20
CA ILE A 221 20.04 14.71 -25.43
C ILE A 221 19.55 15.80 -26.37
N ASP A 222 20.31 16.12 -27.39
CA ASP A 222 19.99 17.20 -28.34
C ASP A 222 18.73 16.90 -29.17
N ASN A 223 18.41 15.62 -29.35
CA ASN A 223 17.22 15.16 -30.10
C ASN A 223 16.02 14.77 -29.21
N SER A 224 16.07 15.05 -27.91
CA SER A 224 15.00 14.66 -26.97
C SER A 224 14.47 15.87 -26.21
N ALA A 225 13.25 15.78 -25.72
CA ALA A 225 12.70 16.70 -24.72
C ALA A 225 13.31 16.42 -23.33
N TRP A 226 13.42 17.44 -22.49
CA TRP A 226 13.89 17.29 -21.10
C TRP A 226 13.15 18.23 -20.14
N TYR A 227 13.21 17.89 -18.85
CA TYR A 227 12.63 18.68 -17.77
C TYR A 227 13.63 19.74 -17.27
N GLY A 228 13.18 20.97 -17.09
CA GLY A 228 13.97 22.04 -16.47
C GLY A 228 15.23 22.43 -17.26
N THR A 229 16.40 22.01 -16.80
CA THR A 229 17.69 22.32 -17.42
C THR A 229 18.20 21.16 -18.27
N ARG A 230 19.09 21.47 -19.25
CA ARG A 230 19.68 20.46 -20.12
C ARG A 230 20.35 19.35 -19.29
N PRO A 231 19.97 18.07 -19.50
CA PRO A 231 20.54 16.94 -18.77
C PRO A 231 21.98 16.65 -19.25
N ASN A 232 22.60 15.72 -18.53
CA ASN A 232 23.89 15.16 -18.94
C ASN A 232 23.74 13.68 -19.29
N VAL A 233 24.71 13.13 -19.99
CA VAL A 233 24.76 11.69 -20.24
C VAL A 233 24.79 10.94 -18.90
N GLY A 234 23.92 9.96 -18.77
CA GLY A 234 23.68 9.22 -17.52
C GLY A 234 22.53 9.74 -16.66
N ASP A 235 21.88 10.85 -17.03
CA ASP A 235 20.65 11.31 -16.39
C ASP A 235 19.43 10.55 -16.93
N ILE A 236 18.33 10.55 -16.18
CA ILE A 236 17.09 9.87 -16.58
C ILE A 236 16.44 10.62 -17.75
N LYS A 237 16.08 9.87 -18.77
CA LYS A 237 15.29 10.32 -19.91
C LYS A 237 13.81 10.08 -19.63
N TYR A 238 13.02 11.16 -19.68
CA TYR A 238 11.57 11.11 -19.52
C TYR A 238 10.86 11.17 -20.87
N LYS A 239 9.68 10.57 -20.92
CA LYS A 239 8.84 10.53 -22.10
C LYS A 239 7.97 11.78 -22.19
N ASP A 240 8.03 12.46 -23.33
CA ASP A 240 7.09 13.47 -23.75
C ASP A 240 5.79 12.78 -24.14
N LEU A 241 4.75 12.89 -23.30
CA LEU A 241 3.48 12.19 -23.51
C LEU A 241 2.53 12.95 -24.41
N ASN A 242 2.61 14.28 -24.45
CA ASN A 242 1.75 15.13 -25.25
C ASN A 242 2.40 15.49 -26.60
N GLY A 243 3.71 15.28 -26.76
CA GLY A 243 4.45 15.52 -28.00
C GLY A 243 4.73 17.01 -28.30
N ASP A 244 4.79 17.86 -27.27
CA ASP A 244 5.01 19.30 -27.44
C ASP A 244 6.50 19.71 -27.42
N GLY A 245 7.42 18.74 -27.27
CA GLY A 245 8.86 18.94 -27.28
C GLY A 245 9.41 19.42 -25.93
N LYS A 246 8.65 19.34 -24.85
CA LYS A 246 9.04 19.67 -23.47
C LYS A 246 8.63 18.56 -22.54
N ILE A 247 9.32 18.45 -21.41
CA ILE A 247 8.85 17.61 -20.29
C ILE A 247 8.36 18.53 -19.20
N ASP A 248 7.08 18.44 -18.86
CA ASP A 248 6.47 19.25 -17.80
C ASP A 248 5.39 18.47 -17.01
N GLU A 249 4.56 19.19 -16.26
CA GLU A 249 3.52 18.57 -15.45
C GLU A 249 2.47 17.82 -16.29
N ASP A 250 2.30 18.17 -17.57
CA ASP A 250 1.30 17.51 -18.43
C ASP A 250 1.77 16.15 -18.94
N ASP A 251 3.11 15.85 -18.82
CA ASP A 251 3.66 14.53 -19.12
C ASP A 251 3.59 13.54 -17.95
N ARG A 252 3.08 13.95 -16.81
CA ARG A 252 2.84 13.01 -15.71
C ARG A 252 1.60 12.18 -15.96
N THR A 253 1.71 10.90 -15.71
CA THR A 253 0.60 9.95 -15.84
C THR A 253 0.34 9.20 -14.56
N ARG A 254 -0.86 8.60 -14.45
CA ARG A 254 -1.20 7.72 -13.34
C ARG A 254 -0.83 6.31 -13.68
N VAL A 255 0.06 5.75 -12.88
CA VAL A 255 0.54 4.37 -13.03
C VAL A 255 0.48 3.63 -11.71
N GLY A 256 0.53 2.32 -11.81
CA GLY A 256 0.67 1.44 -10.66
C GLY A 256 -0.60 1.30 -9.82
N ARG A 257 -0.39 0.76 -8.63
CA ARG A 257 -1.45 0.33 -7.70
C ARG A 257 -1.31 0.97 -6.33
N GLY A 258 -0.27 1.81 -6.13
CA GLY A 258 0.09 2.36 -4.82
C GLY A 258 0.97 1.41 -4.01
N ASN A 259 1.25 1.81 -2.78
CA ASN A 259 2.19 1.11 -1.88
C ASN A 259 1.52 0.07 -0.97
N ARG A 260 0.23 -0.20 -1.14
CA ARG A 260 -0.52 -1.20 -0.39
C ARG A 260 -0.77 -2.41 -1.27
N PRO A 261 -0.48 -3.64 -0.80
CA PRO A 261 -0.77 -4.85 -1.55
C PRO A 261 -2.26 -4.99 -1.86
N GLU A 262 -2.62 -5.17 -3.14
CA GLU A 262 -3.97 -5.59 -3.52
C GLU A 262 -4.19 -7.09 -3.28
N LEU A 263 -3.10 -7.86 -3.23
CA LEU A 263 -3.09 -9.29 -2.94
C LEU A 263 -2.22 -9.56 -1.73
N THR A 264 -2.82 -10.13 -0.68
CA THR A 264 -2.10 -10.65 0.50
C THR A 264 -2.37 -12.14 0.65
N TYR A 265 -1.36 -12.87 1.13
CA TYR A 265 -1.49 -14.29 1.37
C TYR A 265 -0.66 -14.75 2.55
N GLY A 266 -1.13 -15.83 3.19
CA GLY A 266 -0.46 -16.47 4.29
C GLY A 266 -0.56 -17.98 4.20
N LEU A 267 0.47 -18.68 4.68
CA LEU A 267 0.49 -20.14 4.81
C LEU A 267 1.02 -20.51 6.18
N ASN A 268 0.20 -21.22 6.95
CA ASN A 268 0.59 -21.78 8.23
C ASN A 268 0.73 -23.31 8.07
N LEU A 269 1.86 -23.83 8.45
CA LEU A 269 2.15 -25.25 8.46
C LEU A 269 2.45 -25.68 9.90
N ASN A 270 1.93 -26.84 10.29
CA ASN A 270 2.26 -27.44 11.57
C ASN A 270 2.27 -28.95 11.47
N CYS A 271 3.18 -29.58 12.21
CA CYS A 271 3.16 -31.03 12.39
C CYS A 271 3.68 -31.41 13.79
N ALA A 272 3.24 -32.56 14.26
CA ALA A 272 3.71 -33.12 15.53
C ALA A 272 3.84 -34.63 15.43
N TRP A 273 4.96 -35.14 15.95
CA TRP A 273 5.26 -36.57 15.96
C TRP A 273 6.20 -36.95 17.11
N ASN A 274 5.77 -37.90 17.91
CA ASN A 274 6.60 -38.55 18.95
C ASN A 274 7.31 -37.53 19.89
N GLY A 275 6.59 -36.47 20.30
CA GLY A 275 7.10 -35.39 21.16
C GLY A 275 7.73 -34.21 20.40
N PHE A 276 8.12 -34.37 19.15
CA PHE A 276 8.51 -33.25 18.29
C PHE A 276 7.29 -32.52 17.77
N ASP A 277 7.40 -31.21 17.68
CA ASP A 277 6.46 -30.35 16.98
C ASP A 277 7.23 -29.32 16.12
N LEU A 278 6.70 -29.05 14.95
CA LEU A 278 7.21 -28.06 14.00
C LEU A 278 6.05 -27.16 13.58
N SER A 279 6.27 -25.87 13.61
CA SER A 279 5.38 -24.88 13.01
C SER A 279 6.16 -23.92 12.14
N ALA A 280 5.53 -23.46 11.05
CA ALA A 280 6.10 -22.45 10.16
C ALA A 280 4.97 -21.56 9.64
N GLN A 281 5.21 -20.25 9.65
CA GLN A 281 4.29 -19.25 9.15
C GLN A 281 4.95 -18.44 8.03
N PHE A 282 4.32 -18.46 6.87
CA PHE A 282 4.69 -17.65 5.72
C PHE A 282 3.67 -16.53 5.53
N THR A 283 4.15 -15.36 5.17
CA THR A 283 3.33 -14.21 4.78
C THR A 283 3.84 -13.61 3.49
N GLY A 284 2.96 -13.03 2.71
CA GLY A 284 3.36 -12.37 1.49
C GLY A 284 2.34 -11.35 1.00
N GLY A 285 2.82 -10.49 0.11
CA GLY A 285 2.02 -9.50 -0.58
C GLY A 285 2.44 -9.38 -2.03
N ALA A 286 1.50 -8.99 -2.87
CA ALA A 286 1.75 -8.76 -4.30
C ALA A 286 0.78 -7.71 -4.85
N LEU A 287 0.99 -7.31 -6.09
CA LEU A 287 0.16 -6.32 -6.78
C LEU A 287 0.19 -4.95 -6.08
N PHE A 288 1.38 -4.48 -5.75
CA PHE A 288 1.64 -3.13 -5.26
C PHE A 288 3.02 -2.65 -5.72
N ASP A 289 3.21 -1.34 -5.69
CA ASP A 289 4.41 -0.69 -6.17
C ASP A 289 5.06 0.10 -5.02
N VAL A 290 6.37 0.03 -4.96
CA VAL A 290 7.19 0.78 -4.01
C VAL A 290 7.98 1.81 -4.75
N SER A 291 7.89 3.08 -4.33
CA SER A 291 8.72 4.15 -4.86
C SER A 291 10.01 4.26 -4.07
N LEU A 292 11.13 4.15 -4.77
CA LEU A 292 12.44 4.35 -4.18
C LEU A 292 12.85 5.82 -4.08
N THR A 293 12.11 6.75 -4.70
CA THR A 293 12.48 8.17 -4.79
C THR A 293 12.68 8.80 -3.41
N GLY A 294 11.71 8.64 -2.50
CA GLY A 294 11.78 9.24 -1.16
C GLY A 294 12.76 8.56 -0.21
N THR A 295 13.13 7.32 -0.48
CA THR A 295 13.99 6.49 0.39
C THR A 295 15.43 6.48 -0.08
N TYR A 296 15.64 6.40 -1.40
CA TYR A 296 16.95 6.23 -2.01
C TYR A 296 17.48 7.49 -2.71
N TYR A 297 16.58 8.28 -3.30
CA TYR A 297 16.96 9.46 -4.05
C TYR A 297 15.84 10.51 -4.01
N ASN A 298 16.07 11.64 -3.37
CA ASN A 298 15.16 12.76 -3.38
C ASN A 298 15.62 13.96 -4.21
N GLY A 299 16.85 13.93 -4.72
CA GLY A 299 17.39 14.92 -5.65
C GLY A 299 17.76 16.28 -5.07
N TYR A 300 17.30 16.63 -3.87
CA TYR A 300 17.40 17.98 -3.33
C TYR A 300 18.11 18.08 -1.97
N ASP A 301 18.36 16.95 -1.32
CA ASP A 301 18.94 16.92 0.01
C ASP A 301 20.30 16.22 -0.02
N ASP A 302 21.32 16.88 0.53
CA ASP A 302 22.65 16.31 0.69
C ASP A 302 22.72 15.12 1.62
N ASN A 303 21.63 14.81 2.33
CA ASN A 303 21.54 13.70 3.26
C ASN A 303 20.88 12.44 2.70
N THR A 304 20.65 12.38 1.40
CA THR A 304 20.06 11.20 0.76
C THR A 304 21.07 10.08 0.60
N VAL A 305 20.58 8.85 0.54
CA VAL A 305 21.41 7.66 0.29
C VAL A 305 22.24 7.82 -1.00
N TRP A 306 21.70 8.50 -2.00
CA TRP A 306 22.36 8.74 -3.29
C TRP A 306 23.58 9.66 -3.18
N THR A 307 23.47 10.74 -2.42
CA THR A 307 24.55 11.70 -2.21
C THR A 307 25.55 11.25 -1.15
N GLN A 308 25.20 10.34 -0.29
CA GLN A 308 26.06 9.81 0.78
C GLN A 308 27.32 9.11 0.27
N ALA A 309 27.32 8.63 -0.98
CA ALA A 309 28.51 8.05 -1.61
C ALA A 309 29.73 9.01 -1.62
N PHE A 310 29.48 10.32 -1.50
CA PHE A 310 30.51 11.37 -1.54
C PHE A 310 30.80 12.02 -0.18
N LYS A 311 30.16 11.54 0.89
CA LYS A 311 30.33 12.08 2.26
C LYS A 311 31.21 11.18 3.10
N GLU A 312 32.18 11.77 3.79
CA GLU A 312 33.01 11.06 4.76
C GLU A 312 32.16 10.48 5.89
N GLY A 313 32.35 9.21 6.19
CA GLY A 313 31.59 8.50 7.24
C GLY A 313 30.13 8.16 6.90
N ALA A 314 29.66 8.47 5.69
CA ALA A 314 28.32 8.12 5.26
C ALA A 314 28.29 6.78 4.53
N ASN A 315 27.12 6.11 4.53
CA ASN A 315 26.90 4.82 3.89
C ASN A 315 25.95 4.94 2.71
N SER A 316 26.39 4.48 1.55
CA SER A 316 25.53 4.26 0.39
C SER A 316 25.42 2.77 0.08
N PRO A 317 24.27 2.28 -0.40
CA PRO A 317 24.16 0.90 -0.85
C PRO A 317 25.18 0.60 -1.95
N LEU A 318 26.00 -0.41 -1.75
CA LEU A 318 27.06 -0.78 -2.68
C LEU A 318 26.54 -1.03 -4.10
N TYR A 319 25.38 -1.69 -4.21
CA TYR A 319 24.76 -1.98 -5.51
C TYR A 319 24.39 -0.72 -6.29
N LEU A 320 24.01 0.36 -5.61
CA LEU A 320 23.75 1.66 -6.23
C LEU A 320 25.01 2.25 -6.85
N VAL A 321 26.09 2.30 -6.07
CA VAL A 321 27.37 2.85 -6.50
C VAL A 321 27.94 2.03 -7.65
N GLN A 322 27.91 0.70 -7.55
CA GLN A 322 28.43 -0.21 -8.58
C GLN A 322 27.63 -0.17 -9.88
N ASN A 323 26.34 0.13 -9.83
CA ASN A 323 25.46 0.16 -10.99
C ASN A 323 25.12 1.57 -11.46
N ALA A 324 25.71 2.61 -10.86
CA ALA A 324 25.55 3.97 -11.34
C ALA A 324 26.26 4.16 -12.71
N TYR A 325 25.68 5.02 -13.53
CA TYR A 325 26.36 5.45 -14.74
C TYR A 325 27.62 6.24 -14.39
N THR A 326 28.75 5.86 -15.00
CA THR A 326 30.00 6.59 -15.00
C THR A 326 30.66 6.45 -16.38
N THR A 327 31.67 7.24 -16.66
CA THR A 327 32.47 7.10 -17.89
C THR A 327 33.14 5.72 -17.99
N GLU A 328 33.46 5.10 -16.86
CA GLU A 328 34.03 3.75 -16.76
C GLU A 328 32.96 2.66 -16.79
N ASN A 329 31.71 2.99 -16.40
CA ASN A 329 30.56 2.11 -16.45
C ASN A 329 29.41 2.71 -17.29
N PRO A 330 29.56 2.84 -18.60
CA PRO A 330 28.57 3.46 -19.48
C PRO A 330 27.27 2.66 -19.60
N ASN A 331 27.27 1.40 -19.18
CA ASN A 331 26.10 0.53 -19.13
C ASN A 331 25.40 0.52 -17.76
N GLY A 332 25.80 1.40 -16.85
CA GLY A 332 25.17 1.55 -15.55
C GLY A 332 23.65 1.69 -15.67
N THR A 333 22.93 1.03 -14.76
CA THR A 333 21.45 0.98 -14.76
C THR A 333 20.81 2.02 -13.85
N PHE A 334 21.62 2.69 -13.01
CA PHE A 334 21.22 3.83 -12.19
C PHE A 334 21.79 5.12 -12.74
N PRO A 335 21.12 6.27 -12.49
CA PRO A 335 21.61 7.55 -12.95
C PRO A 335 23.02 7.84 -12.41
N ARG A 336 23.71 8.75 -13.06
CA ARG A 336 24.98 9.27 -12.56
C ARG A 336 24.83 9.82 -11.14
N LEU A 337 25.82 9.62 -10.31
CA LEU A 337 25.86 10.17 -8.96
C LEU A 337 26.08 11.68 -9.00
N THR A 338 25.37 12.42 -8.17
CA THR A 338 25.46 13.89 -8.08
C THR A 338 25.51 14.35 -6.62
N LEU A 339 26.16 15.49 -6.38
CA LEU A 339 26.17 16.13 -5.06
C LEU A 339 25.02 17.15 -4.99
N GLY A 340 24.05 16.91 -4.11
CA GLY A 340 22.98 17.85 -3.81
C GLY A 340 22.30 18.48 -5.03
N ASN A 341 22.07 19.78 -4.98
CA ASN A 341 21.47 20.56 -6.06
C ASN A 341 22.43 20.89 -7.21
N GLN A 342 23.67 20.42 -7.18
CA GLN A 342 24.66 20.78 -8.17
C GLN A 342 24.60 19.82 -9.36
N GLY A 343 24.23 20.34 -10.51
CA GLY A 343 24.26 19.61 -11.76
C GLY A 343 23.06 18.72 -12.04
N HIS A 344 21.91 19.05 -11.50
CA HIS A 344 20.64 18.41 -11.85
C HIS A 344 20.17 18.83 -13.24
N GLY A 345 20.88 18.42 -14.27
CA GLY A 345 20.23 18.31 -15.54
C GLY A 345 19.19 17.20 -15.44
N GLY A 346 17.95 17.50 -15.81
CA GLY A 346 16.91 16.49 -15.95
C GLY A 346 16.29 15.90 -14.69
N ASP A 347 16.63 16.41 -13.52
CA ASP A 347 15.99 16.04 -12.24
C ASP A 347 15.81 14.53 -12.01
N ASN A 348 16.93 13.83 -11.85
CA ASN A 348 16.94 12.37 -11.59
C ASN A 348 16.12 11.95 -10.36
N GLY A 349 15.80 12.90 -9.47
CA GLY A 349 14.97 12.68 -8.28
C GLY A 349 13.45 12.75 -8.50
N LEU A 350 12.99 13.08 -9.71
CA LEU A 350 11.57 13.17 -9.99
C LEU A 350 10.86 11.83 -9.76
N ALA A 351 9.66 11.91 -9.20
CA ALA A 351 8.79 10.73 -9.05
C ALA A 351 8.47 10.16 -10.43
N SER A 352 9.10 9.06 -10.78
CA SER A 352 9.00 8.45 -12.11
C SER A 352 8.89 6.93 -12.06
N THR A 353 8.51 6.35 -13.19
CA THR A 353 8.51 4.89 -13.34
C THR A 353 9.89 4.27 -13.17
N PHE A 354 10.97 5.07 -13.32
CA PHE A 354 12.33 4.62 -13.05
C PHE A 354 12.51 4.15 -11.61
N TRP A 355 11.88 4.83 -10.67
CA TRP A 355 12.00 4.55 -9.23
C TRP A 355 10.91 3.62 -8.69
N LEU A 356 9.91 3.26 -9.50
CA LEU A 356 8.89 2.30 -9.10
C LEU A 356 9.44 0.87 -9.21
N ARG A 357 9.23 0.11 -8.16
CA ARG A 357 9.58 -1.32 -8.06
C ARG A 357 8.36 -2.14 -7.68
N ASN A 358 8.32 -3.36 -8.19
CA ASN A 358 7.29 -4.32 -7.76
C ASN A 358 7.57 -4.75 -6.33
N GLY A 359 6.67 -4.44 -5.42
CA GLY A 359 6.81 -4.71 -3.99
C GLY A 359 6.54 -6.14 -3.56
N ARG A 360 6.21 -7.07 -4.50
CA ARG A 360 5.87 -8.46 -4.17
C ARG A 360 6.91 -9.13 -3.29
N TYR A 361 6.45 -9.90 -2.32
CA TYR A 361 7.33 -10.66 -1.43
C TYR A 361 6.67 -11.91 -0.87
N LEU A 362 7.51 -12.85 -0.44
CA LEU A 362 7.17 -14.00 0.41
C LEU A 362 8.19 -14.05 1.54
N ARG A 363 7.74 -14.13 2.78
CA ARG A 363 8.57 -14.16 3.99
C ARG A 363 8.24 -15.38 4.85
N LEU A 364 9.27 -16.08 5.31
CA LEU A 364 9.13 -17.01 6.44
C LEU A 364 9.13 -16.17 7.73
N LYS A 365 7.91 -15.84 8.20
CA LYS A 365 7.68 -14.91 9.31
C LYS A 365 8.11 -15.47 10.64
N SER A 366 7.79 -16.75 10.88
CA SER A 366 8.26 -17.51 12.04
C SER A 366 8.40 -18.98 11.71
N ALA A 367 9.34 -19.63 12.36
CA ALA A 367 9.46 -21.07 12.40
C ALA A 367 9.89 -21.51 13.80
N GLN A 368 9.24 -22.54 14.33
CA GLN A 368 9.50 -23.06 15.65
C GLN A 368 9.62 -24.57 15.57
N LEU A 369 10.68 -25.12 16.17
CA LEU A 369 10.88 -26.55 16.39
C LEU A 369 10.92 -26.83 17.88
N GLY A 370 9.99 -27.63 18.38
CA GLY A 370 9.87 -27.97 19.79
C GLY A 370 10.00 -29.49 20.03
N TYR A 371 10.37 -29.83 21.26
CA TYR A 371 10.32 -31.20 21.78
C TYR A 371 9.71 -31.22 23.18
N THR A 372 8.65 -31.98 23.31
CA THR A 372 8.00 -32.24 24.61
C THR A 372 8.49 -33.56 25.15
N PHE A 373 9.11 -33.53 26.33
CA PHE A 373 9.64 -34.72 26.98
C PHE A 373 8.55 -35.64 27.47
N PRO A 374 8.74 -36.99 27.31
CA PRO A 374 7.77 -37.93 27.83
C PRO A 374 7.54 -37.77 29.33
N LYS A 375 6.29 -37.78 29.77
CA LYS A 375 5.91 -37.61 31.17
C LYS A 375 6.63 -38.56 32.09
N LYS A 376 6.84 -39.81 31.64
CA LYS A 376 7.59 -40.86 32.41
C LYS A 376 9.01 -40.46 32.77
N TRP A 377 9.68 -39.62 32.00
CA TRP A 377 11.04 -39.13 32.29
C TRP A 377 11.04 -37.95 33.25
N MET A 378 9.98 -37.17 33.24
CA MET A 378 9.87 -35.92 34.01
C MET A 378 9.22 -36.12 35.38
N SER A 379 8.33 -37.10 35.55
CA SER A 379 7.64 -37.37 36.80
C SER A 379 8.57 -37.66 37.98
N PRO A 380 9.70 -38.42 37.81
CA PRO A 380 10.61 -38.70 38.94
C PRO A 380 11.26 -37.44 39.52
N VAL A 381 11.37 -36.37 38.72
CA VAL A 381 11.97 -35.10 39.15
C VAL A 381 10.89 -34.06 39.50
N GLY A 382 9.62 -34.49 39.62
CA GLY A 382 8.52 -33.64 40.02
C GLY A 382 8.00 -32.69 38.93
N ILE A 383 8.46 -32.82 37.67
CA ILE A 383 8.06 -32.00 36.54
C ILE A 383 6.88 -32.68 35.82
N GLN A 384 5.76 -32.00 35.69
CA GLN A 384 4.58 -32.54 35.01
C GLN A 384 4.66 -32.45 33.49
N ASN A 385 5.26 -31.38 32.96
CA ASN A 385 5.45 -31.14 31.54
C ASN A 385 6.71 -30.29 31.31
N LEU A 386 7.57 -30.71 30.42
CA LEU A 386 8.74 -29.99 29.96
C LEU A 386 8.75 -29.98 28.44
N ARG A 387 8.73 -28.79 27.85
CA ARG A 387 8.94 -28.59 26.42
C ARG A 387 10.08 -27.62 26.22
N ILE A 388 11.03 -27.98 25.38
CA ILE A 388 12.12 -27.12 24.90
C ILE A 388 11.86 -26.83 23.44
N TYR A 389 12.06 -25.59 23.02
CA TYR A 389 11.91 -25.21 21.62
C TYR A 389 12.94 -24.17 21.18
N VAL A 390 13.18 -24.14 19.89
CA VAL A 390 13.94 -23.09 19.20
C VAL A 390 13.00 -22.40 18.24
N GLU A 391 12.99 -21.07 18.24
CA GLU A 391 12.18 -20.26 17.36
C GLU A 391 13.05 -19.23 16.64
N GLY A 392 12.73 -18.99 15.38
CA GLY A 392 13.32 -17.92 14.59
C GLY A 392 12.24 -17.09 13.90
N SER A 393 12.45 -15.79 13.83
CA SER A 393 11.55 -14.87 13.11
C SER A 393 12.25 -14.17 11.95
N ASN A 394 11.48 -13.86 10.89
CA ASN A 394 11.95 -13.25 9.65
C ASN A 394 13.16 -13.96 9.02
N LEU A 395 13.15 -15.31 9.03
CA LEU A 395 14.30 -16.14 8.70
C LEU A 395 14.78 -15.97 7.27
N PHE A 396 13.88 -15.74 6.33
CA PHE A 396 14.22 -15.33 4.98
C PHE A 396 13.06 -14.57 4.32
N THR A 397 13.41 -13.76 3.33
CA THR A 397 12.45 -13.01 2.51
C THR A 397 12.87 -13.12 1.05
N ILE A 398 11.93 -13.51 0.19
CA ILE A 398 12.06 -13.42 -1.28
C ILE A 398 11.27 -12.18 -1.68
N SER A 399 11.93 -11.21 -2.31
CA SER A 399 11.32 -9.92 -2.66
C SER A 399 11.69 -9.48 -4.07
N GLY A 400 10.86 -8.64 -4.67
CA GLY A 400 11.18 -7.90 -5.90
C GLY A 400 11.93 -6.59 -5.66
N LEU A 401 12.18 -6.24 -4.39
CA LEU A 401 12.91 -5.03 -4.03
C LEU A 401 14.41 -5.30 -3.94
N PRO A 402 15.25 -4.26 -4.08
CA PRO A 402 16.68 -4.37 -3.82
C PRO A 402 16.99 -4.86 -2.40
N ASP A 403 18.14 -5.53 -2.24
CA ASP A 403 18.60 -6.02 -0.94
C ASP A 403 18.70 -4.90 0.10
N GLY A 404 18.27 -5.19 1.32
CA GLY A 404 18.25 -4.24 2.43
C GLY A 404 16.95 -3.46 2.58
N ILE A 405 16.01 -3.56 1.64
CA ILE A 405 14.67 -2.95 1.79
C ILE A 405 13.70 -3.97 2.33
N ASP A 406 13.04 -3.62 3.43
CA ASP A 406 11.95 -4.43 3.95
C ASP A 406 10.66 -4.22 3.14
N PRO A 407 10.13 -5.23 2.45
CA PRO A 407 8.90 -5.08 1.67
C PRO A 407 7.64 -4.85 2.53
N GLU A 408 7.67 -5.15 3.83
CA GLU A 408 6.57 -4.86 4.76
C GLU A 408 6.57 -3.40 5.22
N SER A 409 7.71 -2.70 5.15
CA SER A 409 7.88 -1.30 5.57
C SER A 409 8.78 -0.51 4.61
N PRO A 410 8.48 -0.45 3.32
CA PRO A 410 9.39 0.07 2.32
C PRO A 410 9.59 1.60 2.37
N GLY A 411 8.80 2.33 3.15
CA GLY A 411 8.84 3.79 3.24
C GLY A 411 9.59 4.36 4.46
N VAL A 412 10.17 3.54 5.31
CA VAL A 412 10.81 4.00 6.55
C VAL A 412 12.29 4.32 6.29
N LYS A 413 12.65 5.60 6.38
CA LYS A 413 14.00 6.10 6.11
C LYS A 413 15.10 5.57 7.05
N THR A 414 14.76 5.24 8.27
CA THR A 414 15.72 4.93 9.34
C THR A 414 16.14 3.48 9.42
N ASP A 415 15.42 2.58 8.79
CA ASP A 415 15.51 1.15 9.06
C ASP A 415 15.93 0.30 7.86
N ILE A 416 16.48 0.91 6.83
CA ILE A 416 16.91 0.22 5.60
C ILE A 416 17.92 -0.90 5.90
N ILE A 417 18.69 -0.77 6.98
CA ILE A 417 19.73 -1.73 7.36
C ILE A 417 19.24 -2.71 8.44
N LEU A 418 18.18 -2.38 9.19
CA LEU A 418 17.75 -3.15 10.38
C LEU A 418 16.47 -3.98 10.17
N ASN A 419 15.70 -3.72 9.13
CA ASN A 419 14.36 -4.32 8.95
C ASN A 419 14.34 -5.78 8.46
N ASN A 420 15.47 -6.31 8.06
CA ASN A 420 15.65 -7.76 7.84
C ASN A 420 16.22 -8.48 9.07
N ALA A 421 16.05 -7.91 10.26
CA ALA A 421 16.55 -8.50 11.50
C ALA A 421 15.92 -9.89 11.69
N GLN A 422 16.75 -10.91 11.60
CA GLN A 422 16.43 -12.26 12.02
C GLN A 422 16.57 -12.33 13.54
N SER A 423 15.62 -12.92 14.22
CA SER A 423 15.72 -13.15 15.66
C SER A 423 15.53 -14.63 16.00
N TRP A 424 16.24 -15.10 16.99
CA TRP A 424 16.20 -16.47 17.50
C TRP A 424 15.90 -16.43 19.00
N ALA A 425 14.98 -17.29 19.44
CA ALA A 425 14.70 -17.51 20.87
C ALA A 425 14.81 -19.03 21.17
N VAL A 426 15.34 -19.34 22.34
CA VAL A 426 15.57 -20.71 22.83
C VAL A 426 14.67 -21.00 24.01
#